data_65d9df531330c6470c2020094090f338
#
_entry.id   65d9df531330c6470c2020094090f338
#
_cell.length_a   1.000
_cell.length_b   1.000
_cell.length_c   1.000
_cell.angle_alpha   90.00
_cell.angle_beta   90.00
_cell.angle_gamma   90.00
#
_symmetry.space_group_name_H-M   'P 1'
#
loop_
_entity.id
_entity.type
_entity.pdbx_description
1 polymer ?
#
loop_
_entity_poly.entity_id
_entity_poly.type
_entity_poly.pdbx_seq_one_letter_code
_entity_poly.pdbx_strand_id
1 'polypeptide(L)'
;KADNNSLTGDGSSSKQMIPDKYGYGIFDVVEAPYNLLSLSRIYEVSAANFAAINAKVSNVVGLGYSLDPSLSVMQALEDIDDPDRLNRARKKIDRSRESTIEWLESRNDEDTFTATLMKALIDKESTGNGYLEIGRTTAGEIGYIGHIPASTLRVRRLRDGFVQIVNGKAVFFRNFQDVNQANPLGDDPRPNEIIHLKTYTPTNTYYGIPAIVAAKNAMAGNEFASKFNLEYFENKAVPRYVFWIKGAKLSRDAEQKLFDFFSNNLRGQNHRTVVVPLPADDGNGNKVEVKMEAIENGIQDSSFNNYRKSNIHEILMAHRVPISK
;
A
#
# COMPACT_ATOMS: atom_id res chain seq x y z
N LYS A 1 4.54 -38.78 -6.99
CA LYS A 1 3.48 -39.42 -6.17
C LYS A 1 3.04 -38.35 -5.20
N ALA A 2 1.89 -37.74 -5.46
CA ALA A 2 1.24 -36.87 -4.53
C ALA A 2 0.71 -37.75 -3.40
N ASP A 3 1.21 -37.56 -2.20
CA ASP A 3 0.64 -38.21 -1.03
C ASP A 3 -0.73 -37.60 -0.77
N ASN A 4 -1.75 -38.39 -1.16
CA ASN A 4 -3.11 -38.24 -0.71
C ASN A 4 -3.16 -38.55 0.79
N ASN A 5 -2.70 -37.64 1.63
CA ASN A 5 -2.82 -37.81 3.06
C ASN A 5 -4.11 -37.14 3.55
N SER A 6 -5.09 -38.02 3.60
CA SER A 6 -6.23 -38.09 4.50
C SER A 6 -7.02 -36.81 4.75
N LEU A 7 -8.06 -36.67 4.00
CA LEU A 7 -9.34 -36.11 4.39
C LEU A 7 -9.97 -36.96 5.52
N THR A 8 -9.30 -37.10 6.65
CA THR A 8 -9.90 -37.76 7.83
C THR A 8 -10.23 -36.70 8.86
N GLY A 9 -11.47 -36.37 8.86
CA GLY A 9 -12.29 -36.16 10.00
C GLY A 9 -11.78 -35.32 11.14
N ASP A 10 -11.78 -34.03 10.95
CA ASP A 10 -12.11 -33.08 11.99
C ASP A 10 -12.91 -31.95 11.34
N GLY A 11 -14.01 -31.52 11.92
CA GLY A 11 -15.00 -30.61 11.30
C GLY A 11 -14.46 -29.24 10.86
N SER A 12 -13.14 -29.03 10.88
CA SER A 12 -12.42 -27.86 10.38
C SER A 12 -11.90 -28.03 8.94
N SER A 13 -12.02 -29.22 8.35
CA SER A 13 -11.32 -29.61 7.11
C SER A 13 -11.77 -28.84 5.86
N SER A 14 -13.00 -28.35 5.80
CA SER A 14 -13.49 -27.60 4.63
C SER A 14 -12.78 -26.25 4.39
N LYS A 15 -12.11 -25.72 5.41
CA LYS A 15 -11.35 -24.45 5.31
C LYS A 15 -9.90 -24.63 4.85
N GLN A 16 -9.41 -25.85 4.75
CA GLN A 16 -8.01 -26.19 4.44
C GLN A 16 -7.78 -26.67 3.00
N MET A 17 -8.78 -26.63 2.14
CA MET A 17 -8.72 -27.26 0.82
C MET A 17 -7.85 -26.53 -0.22
N ILE A 18 -7.32 -25.34 0.08
CA ILE A 18 -6.38 -24.67 -0.80
C ILE A 18 -4.98 -25.00 -0.30
N PRO A 19 -4.15 -25.70 -1.10
CA PRO A 19 -2.78 -25.99 -0.70
C PRO A 19 -2.04 -24.70 -0.42
N ASP A 20 -1.52 -24.56 0.78
CA ASP A 20 -0.66 -23.42 1.10
C ASP A 20 0.67 -23.63 0.41
N LYS A 21 1.01 -22.76 -0.52
CA LYS A 21 2.29 -22.80 -1.26
C LYS A 21 3.47 -22.35 -0.41
N TYR A 22 3.18 -21.79 0.75
CA TYR A 22 4.15 -21.10 1.58
C TYR A 22 4.54 -22.01 2.75
N GLY A 23 5.84 -22.20 2.92
CA GLY A 23 6.38 -23.07 3.99
C GLY A 23 6.00 -22.57 5.38
N TYR A 24 6.06 -23.49 6.33
CA TYR A 24 5.80 -23.20 7.73
C TYR A 24 7.09 -22.68 8.40
N GLY A 25 7.01 -21.48 9.00
CA GLY A 25 8.13 -20.89 9.72
C GLY A 25 8.41 -21.53 11.09
N ILE A 26 9.42 -21.02 11.79
CA ILE A 26 9.92 -21.57 13.07
C ILE A 26 8.84 -21.65 14.16
N PHE A 27 7.88 -20.76 14.18
CA PHE A 27 6.80 -20.73 15.19
C PHE A 27 5.50 -21.37 14.70
N ASP A 28 5.58 -22.33 13.78
CA ASP A 28 4.43 -22.96 13.11
C ASP A 28 3.51 -21.91 12.44
N VAL A 29 4.13 -20.89 11.87
CA VAL A 29 3.45 -19.79 11.18
C VAL A 29 3.50 -20.00 9.66
N VAL A 30 2.46 -19.54 8.98
CA VAL A 30 2.37 -19.54 7.52
C VAL A 30 2.91 -18.22 6.98
N GLU A 31 3.77 -18.30 5.98
CA GLU A 31 4.24 -17.09 5.29
C GLU A 31 3.11 -16.45 4.47
N ALA A 32 3.08 -15.12 4.49
CA ALA A 32 2.15 -14.38 3.64
C ALA A 32 2.52 -14.54 2.16
N PRO A 33 1.52 -14.56 1.23
CA PRO A 33 1.75 -14.78 -0.20
C PRO A 33 2.60 -13.69 -0.85
N TYR A 34 2.68 -12.54 -0.22
CA TYR A 34 3.50 -11.39 -0.61
C TYR A 34 4.21 -10.83 0.62
N ASN A 35 5.36 -10.22 0.41
CA ASN A 35 6.09 -9.57 1.50
C ASN A 35 5.29 -8.39 2.06
N LEU A 36 4.77 -8.54 3.27
CA LEU A 36 3.89 -7.54 3.91
C LEU A 36 4.59 -6.20 4.14
N LEU A 37 5.89 -6.23 4.48
CA LEU A 37 6.66 -5.00 4.66
C LEU A 37 6.83 -4.24 3.33
N SER A 38 7.08 -4.96 2.24
CA SER A 38 7.15 -4.35 0.90
C SER A 38 5.80 -3.74 0.50
N LEU A 39 4.69 -4.41 0.79
CA LEU A 39 3.35 -3.88 0.53
C LEU A 39 3.06 -2.61 1.36
N SER A 40 3.46 -2.58 2.63
CA SER A 40 3.35 -1.37 3.47
C SER A 40 4.18 -0.21 2.90
N ARG A 41 5.41 -0.48 2.44
CA ARG A 41 6.26 0.54 1.79
C ARG A 41 5.67 1.10 0.50
N ILE A 42 4.94 0.29 -0.26
CA ILE A 42 4.23 0.76 -1.46
C ILE A 42 3.20 1.83 -1.11
N TYR A 43 2.52 1.70 0.03
CA TYR A 43 1.62 2.74 0.54
C TYR A 43 2.36 4.07 0.77
N GLU A 44 3.58 4.02 1.29
CA GLU A 44 4.37 5.22 1.59
C GLU A 44 4.94 5.90 0.33
N VAL A 45 5.35 5.13 -0.70
CA VAL A 45 6.10 5.66 -1.85
C VAL A 45 5.24 5.93 -3.09
N SER A 46 4.07 5.31 -3.22
CA SER A 46 3.19 5.48 -4.38
C SER A 46 2.08 6.48 -4.10
N ALA A 47 2.20 7.70 -4.63
CA ALA A 47 1.22 8.76 -4.42
C ALA A 47 -0.22 8.36 -4.81
N ALA A 48 -0.41 7.65 -5.92
CA ALA A 48 -1.73 7.19 -6.36
C ALA A 48 -2.32 6.14 -5.41
N ASN A 49 -1.50 5.19 -4.93
CA ASN A 49 -1.92 4.18 -3.96
C ASN A 49 -2.24 4.81 -2.60
N PHE A 50 -1.38 5.71 -2.12
CA PHE A 50 -1.60 6.48 -0.90
C PHE A 50 -2.92 7.24 -0.94
N ALA A 51 -3.16 8.01 -2.01
CA ALA A 51 -4.39 8.80 -2.17
C ALA A 51 -5.65 7.90 -2.21
N ALA A 52 -5.59 6.77 -2.95
CA ALA A 52 -6.70 5.84 -3.05
C ALA A 52 -7.05 5.19 -1.70
N ILE A 53 -6.06 4.73 -0.95
CA ILE A 53 -6.26 4.11 0.37
C ILE A 53 -6.82 5.13 1.36
N ASN A 54 -6.21 6.32 1.43
CA ASN A 54 -6.68 7.36 2.35
C ASN A 54 -8.09 7.85 2.01
N ALA A 55 -8.44 8.00 0.73
CA ALA A 55 -9.79 8.32 0.32
C ALA A 55 -10.81 7.28 0.81
N LYS A 56 -10.50 5.99 0.68
CA LYS A 56 -11.36 4.91 1.19
C LYS A 56 -11.49 4.93 2.70
N VAL A 57 -10.37 5.00 3.41
CA VAL A 57 -10.35 4.94 4.89
C VAL A 57 -11.04 6.17 5.48
N SER A 58 -10.79 7.36 4.95
CA SER A 58 -11.44 8.59 5.40
C SER A 58 -12.96 8.56 5.17
N ASN A 59 -13.42 7.98 4.07
CA ASN A 59 -14.86 7.87 3.80
C ASN A 59 -15.55 6.77 4.63
N VAL A 60 -14.83 5.73 5.07
CA VAL A 60 -15.41 4.62 5.86
C VAL A 60 -15.40 4.93 7.34
N VAL A 61 -14.31 5.49 7.86
CA VAL A 61 -14.09 5.67 9.30
C VAL A 61 -13.78 7.10 9.69
N GLY A 62 -13.28 7.93 8.75
CA GLY A 62 -12.78 9.26 9.07
C GLY A 62 -13.82 10.23 9.62
N LEU A 63 -15.11 9.96 9.41
CA LEU A 63 -16.22 10.71 10.01
C LEU A 63 -16.62 10.18 11.39
N GLY A 64 -15.90 9.19 11.93
CA GLY A 64 -16.23 8.53 13.18
C GLY A 64 -17.21 7.38 12.98
N TYR A 65 -17.88 7.00 14.06
CA TYR A 65 -18.86 5.93 14.09
C TYR A 65 -20.12 6.35 14.85
N SER A 66 -21.25 5.74 14.53
CA SER A 66 -22.49 5.86 15.29
C SER A 66 -22.90 4.50 15.85
N LEU A 67 -23.54 4.51 16.98
CA LEU A 67 -24.15 3.33 17.58
C LEU A 67 -25.66 3.44 17.47
N ASP A 68 -26.25 2.56 16.72
CA ASP A 68 -27.70 2.50 16.54
C ASP A 68 -28.29 1.29 17.29
N PRO A 69 -29.53 1.41 17.81
CA PRO A 69 -30.19 0.27 18.44
C PRO A 69 -30.35 -0.86 17.43
N SER A 70 -30.28 -2.10 17.90
CA SER A 70 -30.52 -3.27 17.06
C SER A 70 -31.96 -3.27 16.52
N LEU A 71 -32.18 -3.96 15.39
CA LEU A 71 -33.49 -4.06 14.77
C LEU A 71 -34.55 -4.58 15.76
N SER A 72 -34.22 -5.54 16.61
CA SER A 72 -35.11 -6.06 17.63
C SER A 72 -35.51 -5.02 18.68
N VAL A 73 -34.58 -4.13 19.06
CA VAL A 73 -34.89 -3.01 19.98
C VAL A 73 -35.76 -1.98 19.29
N MET A 74 -35.49 -1.68 17.99
CA MET A 74 -36.33 -0.75 17.22
C MET A 74 -37.77 -1.27 17.08
N GLN A 75 -37.95 -2.54 16.75
CA GLN A 75 -39.26 -3.18 16.69
C GLN A 75 -39.98 -3.14 18.06
N ALA A 76 -39.26 -3.45 19.15
CA ALA A 76 -39.84 -3.38 20.49
C ALA A 76 -40.24 -1.93 20.91
N LEU A 77 -39.65 -0.91 20.32
CA LEU A 77 -40.08 0.49 20.52
C LEU A 77 -41.36 0.82 19.76
N GLU A 78 -41.56 0.22 18.58
CA GLU A 78 -42.78 0.39 17.77
C GLU A 78 -44.00 -0.19 18.42
N ASP A 79 -43.83 -1.26 19.23
CA ASP A 79 -44.89 -1.95 19.99
C ASP A 79 -45.34 -1.19 21.27
N ILE A 80 -44.72 -0.04 21.59
CA ILE A 80 -45.04 0.76 22.77
C ILE A 80 -46.07 1.85 22.42
N ASP A 81 -47.33 1.64 22.76
CA ASP A 81 -48.42 2.61 22.54
C ASP A 81 -48.40 3.78 23.53
N ASP A 82 -47.86 3.59 24.73
CA ASP A 82 -47.81 4.63 25.78
C ASP A 82 -46.66 5.63 25.53
N PRO A 83 -46.94 6.93 25.29
CA PRO A 83 -45.93 7.96 25.01
C PRO A 83 -44.93 8.13 26.13
N ASP A 84 -45.31 7.98 27.40
CA ASP A 84 -44.40 8.14 28.55
C ASP A 84 -43.46 6.97 28.67
N ARG A 85 -43.93 5.76 28.38
CA ARG A 85 -43.09 4.55 28.33
C ARG A 85 -42.13 4.61 27.17
N LEU A 86 -42.58 5.06 26.00
CA LEU A 86 -41.73 5.24 24.82
C LEU A 86 -40.61 6.26 25.06
N ASN A 87 -40.93 7.41 25.66
CA ASN A 87 -39.93 8.42 26.02
C ASN A 87 -38.89 7.90 27.03
N ARG A 88 -39.31 7.10 28.01
CA ARG A 88 -38.39 6.48 28.97
C ARG A 88 -37.48 5.46 28.29
N ALA A 89 -38.01 4.65 27.37
CA ALA A 89 -37.23 3.68 26.60
C ALA A 89 -36.19 4.37 25.71
N ARG A 90 -36.58 5.40 24.96
CA ARG A 90 -35.64 6.21 24.13
C ARG A 90 -34.50 6.81 24.98
N LYS A 91 -34.82 7.46 26.09
CA LYS A 91 -33.79 8.01 27.02
C LYS A 91 -32.84 6.93 27.57
N LYS A 92 -33.35 5.72 27.79
CA LYS A 92 -32.49 4.58 28.23
C LYS A 92 -31.53 4.17 27.12
N ILE A 93 -31.99 4.15 25.88
CA ILE A 93 -31.17 3.83 24.70
C ILE A 93 -30.11 4.90 24.50
N ASP A 94 -30.46 6.19 24.58
CA ASP A 94 -29.50 7.28 24.43
C ASP A 94 -28.39 7.23 25.48
N ARG A 95 -28.73 7.00 26.75
CA ARG A 95 -27.75 6.81 27.82
C ARG A 95 -26.86 5.59 27.59
N SER A 96 -27.44 4.48 27.13
CA SER A 96 -26.67 3.29 26.80
C SER A 96 -25.71 3.55 25.65
N ARG A 97 -26.12 4.32 24.63
CA ARG A 97 -25.28 4.75 23.52
C ARG A 97 -24.10 5.58 24.00
N GLU A 98 -24.36 6.64 24.78
CA GLU A 98 -23.33 7.53 25.35
C GLU A 98 -22.34 6.74 26.20
N SER A 99 -22.82 5.89 27.10
CA SER A 99 -21.95 5.06 27.95
C SER A 99 -21.11 4.07 27.14
N THR A 100 -21.64 3.54 26.03
CA THR A 100 -20.88 2.61 25.17
C THR A 100 -19.81 3.36 24.38
N ILE A 101 -20.09 4.58 23.90
CA ILE A 101 -19.09 5.42 23.22
C ILE A 101 -17.97 5.77 24.20
N GLU A 102 -18.30 6.25 25.38
CA GLU A 102 -17.33 6.58 26.43
C GLU A 102 -16.47 5.35 26.79
N TRP A 103 -17.11 4.19 26.89
CA TRP A 103 -16.41 2.94 27.15
C TRP A 103 -15.43 2.58 26.01
N LEU A 104 -15.82 2.71 24.75
CA LEU A 104 -14.93 2.47 23.61
C LEU A 104 -13.73 3.42 23.59
N GLU A 105 -13.96 4.71 23.79
CA GLU A 105 -12.91 5.72 23.78
C GLU A 105 -11.95 5.61 24.99
N SER A 106 -12.39 5.01 26.09
CA SER A 106 -11.55 4.79 27.27
C SER A 106 -10.69 3.52 27.22
N ARG A 107 -10.70 2.76 26.12
CA ARG A 107 -9.94 1.48 26.00
C ARG A 107 -8.50 1.65 25.52
N ASN A 108 -8.11 2.85 25.11
CA ASN A 108 -6.74 3.13 24.66
C ASN A 108 -6.38 4.55 25.08
N ASP A 109 -5.26 4.71 25.76
CA ASP A 109 -4.79 6.01 26.25
C ASP A 109 -4.03 6.81 25.16
N GLU A 110 -3.56 6.13 24.11
CA GLU A 110 -2.76 6.77 23.04
C GLU A 110 -3.62 7.16 21.81
N ASP A 111 -4.60 6.34 21.48
CA ASP A 111 -5.40 6.48 20.27
C ASP A 111 -6.90 6.49 20.58
N THR A 112 -7.67 7.34 19.90
CA THR A 112 -9.12 7.19 19.86
C THR A 112 -9.51 5.90 19.17
N PHE A 113 -10.70 5.37 19.43
CA PHE A 113 -11.19 4.17 18.76
C PHE A 113 -11.26 4.37 17.25
N THR A 114 -11.66 5.55 16.79
CA THR A 114 -11.64 5.93 15.36
C THR A 114 -10.23 5.85 14.78
N ALA A 115 -9.21 6.39 15.47
CA ALA A 115 -7.83 6.34 15.01
C ALA A 115 -7.30 4.90 14.94
N THR A 116 -7.62 4.08 15.92
CA THR A 116 -7.28 2.64 15.94
C THR A 116 -7.88 1.90 14.75
N LEU A 117 -9.16 2.14 14.43
CA LEU A 117 -9.82 1.58 13.25
C LEU A 117 -9.20 2.09 11.94
N MET A 118 -8.87 3.38 11.85
CA MET A 118 -8.20 3.94 10.66
C MET A 118 -6.87 3.25 10.40
N LYS A 119 -6.02 3.07 11.42
CA LYS A 119 -4.75 2.35 11.34
C LYS A 119 -4.94 0.92 10.83
N ALA A 120 -5.88 0.17 11.42
CA ALA A 120 -6.18 -1.20 11.00
C ALA A 120 -6.74 -1.29 9.57
N LEU A 121 -7.53 -0.31 9.12
CA LEU A 121 -8.05 -0.26 7.76
C LEU A 121 -6.99 0.16 6.75
N ILE A 122 -6.08 1.08 7.09
CA ILE A 122 -4.92 1.41 6.23
C ILE A 122 -4.08 0.16 6.01
N ASP A 123 -3.79 -0.60 7.06
CA ASP A 123 -3.06 -1.86 6.96
C ASP A 123 -3.82 -2.88 6.10
N LYS A 124 -5.13 -3.01 6.30
CA LYS A 124 -5.97 -3.90 5.49
C LYS A 124 -5.97 -3.52 4.01
N GLU A 125 -6.05 -2.25 3.68
CA GLU A 125 -6.05 -1.80 2.29
C GLU A 125 -4.65 -1.86 1.65
N SER A 126 -3.58 -1.65 2.42
CA SER A 126 -2.20 -1.68 1.93
C SER A 126 -1.62 -3.08 1.84
N THR A 127 -1.93 -3.98 2.80
CA THR A 127 -1.35 -5.34 2.88
C THR A 127 -2.37 -6.46 2.64
N GLY A 128 -3.66 -6.13 2.58
CA GLY A 128 -4.75 -7.10 2.58
C GLY A 128 -5.18 -7.57 3.97
N ASN A 129 -4.47 -7.17 5.02
CA ASN A 129 -4.66 -7.64 6.38
C ASN A 129 -4.56 -6.48 7.37
N GLY A 130 -5.52 -6.35 8.27
CA GLY A 130 -5.51 -5.39 9.36
C GLY A 130 -5.81 -6.11 10.67
N TYR A 131 -5.26 -5.65 11.76
CA TYR A 131 -5.37 -6.33 13.05
C TYR A 131 -5.73 -5.36 14.17
N LEU A 132 -6.67 -5.79 15.00
CA LEU A 132 -6.98 -5.14 16.26
C LEU A 132 -6.59 -6.08 17.40
N GLU A 133 -5.85 -5.55 18.35
CA GLU A 133 -5.48 -6.22 19.59
C GLU A 133 -6.53 -5.94 20.66
N ILE A 134 -6.94 -6.99 21.35
CA ILE A 134 -7.88 -6.93 22.47
C ILE A 134 -7.18 -7.47 23.71
N GLY A 135 -6.98 -6.61 24.69
CA GLY A 135 -6.49 -6.98 26.00
C GLY A 135 -7.65 -7.16 26.99
N ARG A 136 -7.60 -8.23 27.81
CA ARG A 136 -8.61 -8.45 28.83
C ARG A 136 -8.07 -8.16 30.24
N THR A 137 -8.95 -7.66 31.08
CA THR A 137 -8.72 -7.52 32.53
C THR A 137 -8.67 -8.89 33.20
N THR A 138 -8.25 -8.93 34.46
CA THR A 138 -8.31 -10.15 35.30
C THR A 138 -9.73 -10.69 35.47
N ALA A 139 -10.75 -9.84 35.38
CA ALA A 139 -12.17 -10.20 35.42
C ALA A 139 -12.69 -10.75 34.07
N GLY A 140 -11.85 -10.75 33.00
CA GLY A 140 -12.23 -11.23 31.68
C GLY A 140 -12.91 -10.18 30.79
N GLU A 141 -13.09 -8.95 31.29
CA GLU A 141 -13.66 -7.85 30.51
C GLU A 141 -12.62 -7.26 29.55
N ILE A 142 -13.07 -6.63 28.45
CA ILE A 142 -12.18 -5.94 27.52
C ILE A 142 -11.64 -4.69 28.22
N GLY A 143 -10.33 -4.67 28.47
CA GLY A 143 -9.61 -3.57 29.09
C GLY A 143 -8.83 -2.70 28.12
N TYR A 144 -8.47 -3.26 26.96
CA TYR A 144 -7.67 -2.58 25.95
C TYR A 144 -8.11 -2.93 24.52
N ILE A 145 -8.12 -1.94 23.64
CA ILE A 145 -8.33 -2.11 22.20
C ILE A 145 -7.25 -1.28 21.49
N GLY A 146 -6.41 -1.94 20.70
CA GLY A 146 -5.31 -1.28 20.00
C GLY A 146 -5.10 -1.80 18.58
N HIS A 147 -4.15 -1.22 17.87
CA HIS A 147 -3.74 -1.63 16.53
C HIS A 147 -2.38 -2.34 16.59
N ILE A 148 -2.21 -3.41 15.83
CA ILE A 148 -0.91 -4.03 15.59
C ILE A 148 -0.58 -3.96 14.11
N PRO A 149 0.64 -3.48 13.73
CA PRO A 149 1.06 -3.39 12.33
C PRO A 149 1.05 -4.76 11.63
N ALA A 150 0.36 -4.84 10.50
CA ALA A 150 0.16 -6.09 9.77
C ALA A 150 1.47 -6.72 9.27
N SER A 151 2.50 -5.92 9.03
CA SER A 151 3.82 -6.41 8.62
C SER A 151 4.51 -7.27 9.68
N THR A 152 4.14 -7.13 10.95
CA THR A 152 4.76 -7.82 12.09
C THR A 152 4.07 -9.13 12.48
N LEU A 153 2.79 -9.30 12.11
CA LEU A 153 1.99 -10.46 12.49
C LEU A 153 2.03 -11.59 11.45
N ARG A 154 2.00 -12.82 11.95
CA ARG A 154 1.89 -14.06 11.15
C ARG A 154 0.77 -14.93 11.68
N VAL A 155 0.03 -15.53 10.77
CA VAL A 155 -1.05 -16.48 11.08
C VAL A 155 -0.46 -17.85 11.34
N ARG A 156 -0.86 -18.53 12.39
CA ARG A 156 -0.43 -19.90 12.66
C ARG A 156 -1.10 -20.90 11.72
N ARG A 157 -0.40 -22.00 11.42
CA ARG A 157 -0.85 -23.05 10.51
C ARG A 157 -2.18 -23.69 10.95
N LEU A 158 -2.34 -23.94 12.23
CA LEU A 158 -3.55 -24.50 12.80
C LEU A 158 -4.69 -23.48 12.92
N ARG A 159 -4.43 -22.19 12.61
CA ARG A 159 -5.37 -21.08 12.78
C ARG A 159 -5.87 -20.91 14.22
N ASP A 160 -5.08 -21.38 15.14
CA ASP A 160 -5.29 -21.30 16.57
C ASP A 160 -4.82 -19.98 17.17
N GLY A 161 -4.30 -19.06 16.33
CA GLY A 161 -3.87 -17.75 16.75
C GLY A 161 -2.86 -17.12 15.80
N PHE A 162 -2.15 -16.14 16.34
CA PHE A 162 -1.19 -15.30 15.62
C PHE A 162 0.10 -15.20 16.38
N VAL A 163 1.20 -14.95 15.66
CA VAL A 163 2.49 -14.68 16.27
C VAL A 163 3.01 -13.35 15.74
N GLN A 164 3.31 -12.42 16.62
CA GLN A 164 4.07 -11.22 16.29
C GLN A 164 5.55 -11.52 16.39
N ILE A 165 6.30 -11.17 15.35
CA ILE A 165 7.75 -11.35 15.30
C ILE A 165 8.40 -9.99 15.12
N VAL A 166 9.04 -9.50 16.18
CA VAL A 166 9.73 -8.20 16.19
C VAL A 166 11.10 -8.39 16.83
N ASN A 167 12.16 -7.99 16.14
CA ASN A 167 13.53 -8.06 16.63
C ASN A 167 13.94 -9.46 17.17
N GLY A 168 13.48 -10.52 16.52
CA GLY A 168 13.75 -11.91 16.91
C GLY A 168 12.97 -12.42 18.13
N LYS A 169 12.09 -11.58 18.70
CA LYS A 169 11.18 -11.99 19.77
C LYS A 169 9.83 -12.36 19.16
N ALA A 170 9.23 -13.43 19.65
CA ALA A 170 7.93 -13.89 19.24
C ALA A 170 6.94 -13.74 20.39
N VAL A 171 5.78 -13.16 20.11
CA VAL A 171 4.67 -13.02 21.04
C VAL A 171 3.45 -13.68 20.43
N PHE A 172 2.80 -14.55 21.19
CA PHE A 172 1.59 -15.23 20.76
C PHE A 172 0.35 -14.42 21.11
N PHE A 173 -0.62 -14.42 20.18
CA PHE A 173 -1.96 -13.88 20.35
C PHE A 173 -2.98 -14.94 19.96
N ARG A 174 -4.04 -15.10 20.73
CA ARG A 174 -5.14 -15.99 20.40
C ARG A 174 -6.17 -15.32 19.49
N ASN A 175 -7.07 -16.11 18.95
CA ASN A 175 -8.22 -15.58 18.22
C ASN A 175 -9.17 -14.86 19.18
N PHE A 176 -9.86 -13.84 18.68
CA PHE A 176 -10.87 -13.14 19.47
C PHE A 176 -11.96 -14.10 19.99
N GLN A 177 -12.26 -14.00 21.27
CA GLN A 177 -13.21 -14.85 22.02
C GLN A 177 -12.79 -16.32 22.19
N ASP A 178 -11.61 -16.73 21.79
CA ASP A 178 -11.11 -18.09 22.05
C ASP A 178 -10.43 -18.17 23.42
N VAL A 179 -11.26 -18.25 24.46
CA VAL A 179 -10.79 -18.21 25.86
C VAL A 179 -10.04 -19.48 26.28
N ASN A 180 -10.16 -20.57 25.53
CA ASN A 180 -9.57 -21.87 25.87
C ASN A 180 -8.21 -22.10 25.19
N GLN A 181 -7.80 -21.22 24.30
CA GLN A 181 -6.56 -21.38 23.56
C GLN A 181 -5.36 -21.16 24.48
N ALA A 182 -4.56 -22.20 24.68
CA ALA A 182 -3.31 -22.13 25.41
C ALA A 182 -2.24 -21.39 24.60
N ASN A 183 -1.31 -20.72 25.30
CA ASN A 183 -0.16 -20.11 24.67
C ASN A 183 0.89 -21.19 24.32
N PRO A 184 1.15 -21.47 23.03
CA PRO A 184 2.11 -22.49 22.63
C PRO A 184 3.57 -22.02 22.70
N LEU A 185 3.82 -20.74 22.97
CA LEU A 185 5.17 -20.13 22.97
C LEU A 185 5.68 -19.76 24.35
N GLY A 186 4.90 -19.96 25.40
CA GLY A 186 5.33 -19.59 26.74
C GLY A 186 4.26 -19.83 27.80
N ASP A 187 4.57 -19.44 29.03
CA ASP A 187 3.74 -19.68 30.21
C ASP A 187 2.70 -18.59 30.47
N ASP A 188 2.52 -17.62 29.56
CA ASP A 188 1.48 -16.61 29.70
C ASP A 188 0.10 -17.27 29.57
N PRO A 189 -0.67 -17.40 30.68
CA PRO A 189 -1.94 -18.09 30.67
C PRO A 189 -3.05 -17.28 29.97
N ARG A 190 -2.83 -16.01 29.67
CA ARG A 190 -3.84 -15.10 29.12
C ARG A 190 -3.27 -14.18 28.03
N PRO A 191 -2.84 -14.73 26.90
CA PRO A 191 -2.39 -13.91 25.79
C PRO A 191 -3.52 -13.00 25.29
N ASN A 192 -3.18 -11.81 24.83
CA ASN A 192 -4.14 -10.92 24.17
C ASN A 192 -4.73 -11.56 22.93
N GLU A 193 -5.86 -11.06 22.50
CA GLU A 193 -6.66 -11.58 21.40
C GLU A 193 -6.49 -10.71 20.15
N ILE A 194 -6.66 -11.30 18.97
CA ILE A 194 -6.61 -10.56 17.69
C ILE A 194 -7.96 -10.69 16.99
N ILE A 195 -8.47 -9.55 16.52
CA ILE A 195 -9.48 -9.47 15.47
C ILE A 195 -8.76 -9.28 14.15
N HIS A 196 -8.88 -10.24 13.22
CA HIS A 196 -8.24 -10.18 11.90
C HIS A 196 -9.21 -9.67 10.84
N LEU A 197 -8.99 -8.46 10.37
CA LEU A 197 -9.69 -7.84 9.26
C LEU A 197 -8.94 -8.16 7.97
N LYS A 198 -9.46 -9.04 7.11
CA LYS A 198 -8.77 -9.41 5.88
C LYS A 198 -9.62 -9.19 4.63
N THR A 199 -8.93 -8.81 3.55
CA THR A 199 -9.53 -8.77 2.21
C THR A 199 -9.68 -10.18 1.69
N TYR A 200 -10.89 -10.54 1.26
CA TYR A 200 -11.14 -11.87 0.69
C TYR A 200 -10.32 -12.08 -0.58
N THR A 201 -9.76 -13.27 -0.69
CA THR A 201 -9.14 -13.77 -1.91
C THR A 201 -9.46 -15.26 -2.07
N PRO A 202 -9.74 -15.74 -3.30
CA PRO A 202 -10.00 -17.15 -3.55
C PRO A 202 -8.75 -18.03 -3.45
N THR A 203 -7.56 -17.45 -3.47
CA THR A 203 -6.28 -18.17 -3.57
C THR A 203 -5.59 -18.41 -2.24
N ASN A 204 -6.01 -17.72 -1.17
CA ASN A 204 -5.40 -17.86 0.15
C ASN A 204 -6.44 -17.71 1.26
N THR A 205 -6.43 -18.65 2.20
CA THR A 205 -7.38 -18.65 3.32
C THR A 205 -6.79 -18.08 4.61
N TYR A 206 -5.47 -17.96 4.71
CA TYR A 206 -4.78 -17.42 5.89
C TYR A 206 -4.71 -15.90 5.83
N TYR A 207 -4.31 -15.35 4.67
CA TYR A 207 -4.09 -13.93 4.47
C TYR A 207 -5.01 -13.36 3.41
N GLY A 208 -5.35 -12.09 3.56
CA GLY A 208 -5.93 -11.28 2.51
C GLY A 208 -4.88 -10.80 1.50
N ILE A 209 -5.32 -10.40 0.33
CA ILE A 209 -4.48 -9.80 -0.72
C ILE A 209 -5.01 -8.39 -1.01
N PRO A 210 -4.15 -7.36 -0.98
CA PRO A 210 -4.59 -5.99 -1.21
C PRO A 210 -4.89 -5.72 -2.70
N ALA A 211 -5.73 -4.73 -2.94
CA ALA A 211 -6.17 -4.35 -4.28
C ALA A 211 -5.01 -3.97 -5.22
N ILE A 212 -3.95 -3.37 -4.69
CA ILE A 212 -2.78 -2.92 -5.47
C ILE A 212 -2.06 -4.06 -6.21
N VAL A 213 -2.19 -5.30 -5.74
CA VAL A 213 -1.60 -6.47 -6.41
C VAL A 213 -2.18 -6.65 -7.82
N ALA A 214 -3.45 -6.30 -8.04
CA ALA A 214 -4.07 -6.33 -9.36
C ALA A 214 -3.45 -5.28 -10.31
N ALA A 215 -3.04 -4.12 -9.78
CA ALA A 215 -2.43 -3.02 -10.53
C ALA A 215 -0.89 -2.97 -10.41
N LYS A 216 -0.23 -4.08 -10.05
CA LYS A 216 1.22 -4.13 -9.83
C LYS A 216 2.04 -3.64 -11.04
N ASN A 217 1.58 -3.93 -12.26
CA ASN A 217 2.27 -3.53 -13.48
C ASN A 217 2.12 -2.02 -13.72
N ALA A 218 0.94 -1.45 -13.49
CA ALA A 218 0.69 -0.02 -13.58
C ALA A 218 1.53 0.76 -12.56
N MET A 219 1.66 0.23 -11.34
CA MET A 219 2.50 0.81 -10.31
C MET A 219 3.98 0.79 -10.69
N ALA A 220 4.51 -0.35 -11.12
CA ALA A 220 5.88 -0.47 -11.59
C ALA A 220 6.14 0.46 -12.80
N GLY A 221 5.22 0.49 -13.75
CA GLY A 221 5.31 1.39 -14.91
C GLY A 221 5.35 2.87 -14.52
N ASN A 222 4.59 3.28 -13.52
CA ASN A 222 4.62 4.65 -13.00
C ASN A 222 5.96 4.99 -12.34
N GLU A 223 6.53 4.06 -11.58
CA GLU A 223 7.84 4.23 -10.95
C GLU A 223 8.95 4.34 -12.01
N PHE A 224 8.97 3.44 -12.99
CA PHE A 224 9.94 3.48 -14.09
C PHE A 224 9.82 4.77 -14.91
N ALA A 225 8.60 5.21 -15.24
CA ALA A 225 8.38 6.47 -15.95
C ALA A 225 8.89 7.69 -15.14
N SER A 226 8.69 7.68 -13.83
CA SER A 226 9.20 8.74 -12.94
C SER A 226 10.73 8.76 -12.89
N LYS A 227 11.37 7.59 -12.73
CA LYS A 227 12.84 7.47 -12.75
C LYS A 227 13.43 7.89 -14.09
N PHE A 228 12.84 7.41 -15.19
CA PHE A 228 13.27 7.79 -16.54
C PHE A 228 13.20 9.30 -16.74
N ASN A 229 12.10 9.95 -16.33
CA ASN A 229 11.99 11.41 -16.44
C ASN A 229 13.01 12.12 -15.58
N LEU A 230 13.26 11.67 -14.36
CA LEU A 230 14.27 12.24 -13.47
C LEU A 230 15.67 12.16 -14.10
N GLU A 231 16.07 10.96 -14.56
CA GLU A 231 17.35 10.73 -15.24
C GLU A 231 17.46 11.54 -16.53
N TYR A 232 16.37 11.67 -17.28
CA TYR A 232 16.31 12.50 -18.46
C TYR A 232 16.59 13.99 -18.17
N PHE A 233 15.98 14.51 -17.08
CA PHE A 233 16.21 15.89 -16.66
C PHE A 233 17.61 16.12 -16.04
N GLU A 234 18.09 15.16 -15.26
CA GLU A 234 19.41 15.25 -14.62
C GLU A 234 20.55 15.12 -15.64
N ASN A 235 20.45 14.15 -16.52
CA ASN A 235 21.55 13.82 -17.43
C ASN A 235 21.42 14.52 -18.79
N LYS A 236 20.26 15.15 -19.10
CA LYS A 236 19.98 15.77 -20.42
C LYS A 236 20.43 14.87 -21.59
N ALA A 237 20.19 13.56 -21.45
CA ALA A 237 20.83 12.49 -22.20
C ALA A 237 20.43 12.40 -23.69
N VAL A 238 19.64 13.34 -24.20
CA VAL A 238 19.33 13.39 -25.63
C VAL A 238 20.11 14.53 -26.27
N PRO A 239 20.95 14.24 -27.27
CA PRO A 239 21.58 15.31 -28.03
C PRO A 239 20.48 16.17 -28.67
N ARG A 240 20.42 17.43 -28.26
CA ARG A 240 19.43 18.39 -28.80
C ARG A 240 19.71 18.81 -30.22
N TYR A 241 20.95 18.66 -30.67
CA TYR A 241 21.41 19.13 -31.95
C TYR A 241 22.36 18.14 -32.59
N VAL A 242 22.25 17.98 -33.91
CA VAL A 242 23.24 17.31 -34.77
C VAL A 242 23.93 18.36 -35.62
N PHE A 243 25.22 18.33 -35.59
CA PHE A 243 26.06 19.21 -36.44
C PHE A 243 26.53 18.40 -37.62
N TRP A 244 26.14 18.83 -38.80
CA TRP A 244 26.63 18.32 -40.07
C TRP A 244 27.70 19.23 -40.62
N ILE A 245 28.90 18.70 -40.83
CA ILE A 245 30.03 19.45 -41.42
C ILE A 245 30.38 18.82 -42.74
N LYS A 246 30.16 19.55 -43.82
CA LYS A 246 30.51 19.12 -45.17
C LYS A 246 31.66 19.97 -45.68
N GLY A 247 32.57 19.37 -46.48
CA GLY A 247 33.61 20.08 -47.22
C GLY A 247 34.93 20.30 -46.47
N ALA A 248 35.02 19.91 -45.19
CA ALA A 248 36.27 19.97 -44.44
C ALA A 248 36.46 18.77 -43.53
N LYS A 249 37.72 18.34 -43.35
CA LYS A 249 38.13 17.47 -42.25
C LYS A 249 38.50 18.35 -41.05
N LEU A 250 37.81 18.15 -39.93
CA LEU A 250 38.23 18.78 -38.67
C LEU A 250 39.62 18.28 -38.29
N SER A 251 40.48 19.20 -37.86
CA SER A 251 41.74 18.80 -37.22
C SER A 251 41.42 18.09 -35.88
N ARG A 252 42.27 17.18 -35.42
CA ARG A 252 42.11 16.49 -34.14
C ARG A 252 41.97 17.50 -32.98
N ASP A 253 42.65 18.62 -33.01
CA ASP A 253 42.55 19.68 -32.01
C ASP A 253 41.16 20.36 -32.02
N ALA A 254 40.59 20.60 -33.20
CA ALA A 254 39.25 21.17 -33.32
C ALA A 254 38.14 20.14 -32.89
N GLU A 255 38.33 18.88 -33.25
CA GLU A 255 37.44 17.79 -32.82
C GLU A 255 37.46 17.64 -31.29
N GLN A 256 38.64 17.65 -30.66
CA GLN A 256 38.79 17.53 -29.21
C GLN A 256 38.18 18.77 -28.50
N LYS A 257 38.39 19.97 -29.00
CA LYS A 257 37.80 21.21 -28.44
C LYS A 257 36.25 21.18 -28.52
N LEU A 258 35.71 20.70 -29.62
CA LEU A 258 34.25 20.48 -29.75
C LEU A 258 33.75 19.46 -28.75
N PHE A 259 34.43 18.31 -28.64
CA PHE A 259 34.06 17.25 -27.71
C PHE A 259 34.14 17.75 -26.25
N ASP A 260 35.22 18.40 -25.87
CA ASP A 260 35.41 18.97 -24.53
C ASP A 260 34.38 20.04 -24.21
N PHE A 261 34.04 20.85 -25.19
CA PHE A 261 32.99 21.85 -25.02
C PHE A 261 31.61 21.17 -24.73
N PHE A 262 31.23 20.19 -25.56
CA PHE A 262 29.98 19.45 -25.35
C PHE A 262 29.97 18.63 -24.07
N SER A 263 31.10 18.05 -23.70
CA SER A 263 31.22 17.25 -22.48
C SER A 263 31.19 18.10 -21.21
N ASN A 264 31.80 19.26 -21.22
CA ASN A 264 32.02 20.08 -20.02
C ASN A 264 30.99 21.21 -19.84
N ASN A 265 30.44 21.75 -20.93
CA ASN A 265 29.58 22.93 -20.88
C ASN A 265 28.08 22.60 -21.05
N LEU A 266 27.71 21.39 -21.48
CA LEU A 266 26.32 20.95 -21.56
C LEU A 266 25.85 20.20 -20.32
N ARG A 267 26.74 19.87 -19.38
CA ARG A 267 26.41 19.39 -18.05
C ARG A 267 26.16 20.57 -17.12
N GLY A 268 24.91 20.99 -16.94
CA GLY A 268 24.56 22.09 -16.05
C GLY A 268 23.52 23.07 -16.62
N GLN A 269 23.10 24.05 -15.82
CA GLN A 269 22.03 25.01 -16.13
C GLN A 269 22.34 26.08 -17.18
N ASN A 270 23.51 26.07 -17.77
CA ASN A 270 23.94 27.14 -18.70
C ASN A 270 23.77 26.73 -20.17
N HIS A 271 22.69 27.19 -20.76
CA HIS A 271 22.48 27.14 -22.22
C HIS A 271 23.34 28.22 -22.89
N ARG A 272 24.57 27.90 -23.27
CA ARG A 272 25.39 28.83 -24.05
C ARG A 272 25.45 28.38 -25.51
N THR A 273 25.23 29.32 -26.40
CA THR A 273 25.46 29.14 -27.83
C THR A 273 26.96 29.13 -28.08
N VAL A 274 27.43 28.07 -28.76
CA VAL A 274 28.82 27.98 -29.20
C VAL A 274 28.91 28.54 -30.60
N VAL A 275 29.80 29.49 -30.78
CA VAL A 275 30.23 29.91 -32.11
C VAL A 275 31.60 29.29 -32.36
N VAL A 276 31.65 28.28 -33.26
CA VAL A 276 32.91 27.68 -33.69
C VAL A 276 33.29 28.32 -35.02
N PRO A 277 34.34 29.13 -35.09
CA PRO A 277 34.83 29.63 -36.36
C PRO A 277 35.44 28.47 -37.15
N LEU A 278 34.88 28.17 -38.30
CA LEU A 278 35.43 27.22 -39.25
C LEU A 278 36.06 27.98 -40.43
N PRO A 279 37.16 27.49 -40.99
CA PRO A 279 37.72 28.10 -42.18
C PRO A 279 36.69 28.06 -43.31
N ALA A 280 36.50 29.14 -44.00
CA ALA A 280 35.52 29.27 -45.07
C ALA A 280 35.84 28.39 -46.30
N ASP A 281 37.06 27.87 -46.38
CA ASP A 281 37.62 27.14 -47.51
C ASP A 281 38.66 26.12 -47.01
N ASP A 282 38.74 24.93 -47.60
CA ASP A 282 39.73 23.90 -47.30
C ASP A 282 41.07 24.10 -48.05
N GLY A 283 41.25 25.23 -48.68
CA GLY A 283 42.41 25.54 -49.54
C GLY A 283 42.33 24.95 -50.95
N ASN A 284 41.31 24.14 -51.24
CA ASN A 284 41.06 23.52 -52.55
C ASN A 284 39.79 24.06 -53.23
N GLY A 285 39.22 25.16 -52.72
CA GLY A 285 38.05 25.80 -53.32
C GLY A 285 36.71 25.18 -52.94
N ASN A 286 36.66 24.20 -52.03
CA ASN A 286 35.43 23.62 -51.55
C ASN A 286 34.86 24.46 -50.40
N LYS A 287 33.59 24.84 -50.50
CA LYS A 287 32.91 25.59 -49.39
C LYS A 287 32.64 24.66 -48.24
N VAL A 288 33.05 25.12 -47.07
CA VAL A 288 32.70 24.44 -45.82
C VAL A 288 31.26 24.83 -45.43
N GLU A 289 30.39 23.89 -45.37
CA GLU A 289 29.00 24.08 -44.94
C GLU A 289 28.79 23.43 -43.59
N VAL A 290 28.31 24.22 -42.62
CA VAL A 290 27.92 23.72 -41.28
C VAL A 290 26.44 23.89 -41.14
N LYS A 291 25.73 22.79 -40.92
CA LYS A 291 24.29 22.76 -40.64
C LYS A 291 24.04 22.21 -39.25
N MET A 292 23.28 22.94 -38.48
CA MET A 292 22.83 22.53 -37.17
C MET A 292 21.33 22.13 -37.27
N GLU A 293 21.02 20.91 -36.94
CA GLU A 293 19.62 20.42 -36.88
C GLU A 293 19.26 20.08 -35.43
N ALA A 294 18.16 20.64 -34.98
CA ALA A 294 17.58 20.26 -33.69
C ALA A 294 16.88 18.91 -33.84
N ILE A 295 17.18 18.00 -32.95
CA ILE A 295 16.43 16.74 -32.87
C ILE A 295 15.18 17.04 -32.02
N GLU A 296 14.06 17.33 -32.68
CA GLU A 296 12.78 17.52 -32.00
C GLU A 296 12.24 16.19 -31.46
N ASN A 297 12.22 16.05 -30.13
CA ASN A 297 11.62 14.92 -29.42
C ASN A 297 10.15 15.18 -29.02
N GLY A 298 9.42 15.97 -29.79
CA GLY A 298 8.06 16.40 -29.45
C GLY A 298 7.00 15.29 -29.32
N ILE A 299 7.33 14.06 -29.73
CA ILE A 299 6.38 12.94 -29.68
C ILE A 299 6.43 12.17 -28.34
N GLN A 300 7.53 12.24 -27.60
CA GLN A 300 7.73 11.42 -26.42
C GLN A 300 6.98 11.96 -25.19
N ASP A 301 6.94 13.27 -24.98
CA ASP A 301 6.34 13.87 -23.77
C ASP A 301 4.83 13.60 -23.64
N SER A 302 4.08 13.65 -24.72
CA SER A 302 2.65 13.39 -24.71
C SER A 302 2.32 11.90 -24.46
N SER A 303 3.13 10.99 -24.98
CA SER A 303 2.94 9.55 -24.80
C SER A 303 3.28 9.12 -23.36
N PHE A 304 4.34 9.66 -22.75
CA PHE A 304 4.67 9.40 -21.35
C PHE A 304 3.62 9.94 -20.38
N ASN A 305 3.11 11.13 -20.63
CA ASN A 305 2.03 11.70 -19.80
C ASN A 305 0.75 10.88 -19.89
N ASN A 306 0.38 10.41 -21.07
CA ASN A 306 -0.77 9.53 -21.26
C ASN A 306 -0.55 8.17 -20.60
N TYR A 307 0.65 7.60 -20.70
CA TYR A 307 1.01 6.35 -20.03
C TYR A 307 0.89 6.47 -18.50
N ARG A 308 1.45 7.53 -17.91
CA ARG A 308 1.33 7.79 -16.47
C ARG A 308 -0.13 7.97 -16.02
N LYS A 309 -0.92 8.75 -16.78
CA LYS A 309 -2.36 8.91 -16.51
C LYS A 309 -3.09 7.57 -16.56
N SER A 310 -2.83 6.74 -17.57
CA SER A 310 -3.41 5.42 -17.69
C SER A 310 -3.07 4.52 -16.49
N ASN A 311 -1.81 4.52 -16.05
CA ASN A 311 -1.37 3.75 -14.90
C ASN A 311 -2.04 4.23 -13.60
N ILE A 312 -2.17 5.55 -13.40
CA ILE A 312 -2.89 6.11 -12.24
C ILE A 312 -4.35 5.67 -12.26
N HIS A 313 -5.00 5.71 -13.43
CA HIS A 313 -6.38 5.25 -13.59
C HIS A 313 -6.53 3.77 -13.24
N GLU A 314 -5.61 2.92 -13.66
CA GLU A 314 -5.62 1.50 -13.35
C GLU A 314 -5.46 1.25 -11.83
N ILE A 315 -4.59 2.00 -11.15
CA ILE A 315 -4.42 1.93 -9.69
C ILE A 315 -5.72 2.35 -8.99
N LEU A 316 -6.32 3.48 -9.37
CA LEU A 316 -7.58 3.94 -8.79
C LEU A 316 -8.72 2.96 -9.03
N MET A 317 -8.79 2.36 -10.23
CA MET A 317 -9.78 1.35 -10.61
C MET A 317 -9.63 0.08 -9.74
N ALA A 318 -8.41 -0.39 -9.49
CA ALA A 318 -8.14 -1.52 -8.60
C ALA A 318 -8.67 -1.24 -7.19
N HIS A 319 -8.52 -0.03 -6.70
CA HIS A 319 -9.06 0.41 -5.40
C HIS A 319 -10.56 0.75 -5.43
N ARG A 320 -11.22 0.72 -6.59
CA ARG A 320 -12.62 1.14 -6.76
C ARG A 320 -12.87 2.60 -6.36
N VAL A 321 -11.89 3.44 -6.53
CA VAL A 321 -12.00 4.89 -6.30
C VAL A 321 -12.36 5.55 -7.62
N PRO A 322 -13.46 6.32 -7.69
CA PRO A 322 -13.87 6.98 -8.92
C PRO A 322 -12.84 8.06 -9.31
N ILE A 323 -12.61 8.17 -10.61
CA ILE A 323 -11.79 9.22 -11.18
C ILE A 323 -12.71 10.44 -11.35
N SER A 324 -12.52 11.47 -10.55
CA SER A 324 -13.20 12.76 -10.81
C SER A 324 -12.56 13.40 -12.05
N LYS A 325 -13.40 13.89 -12.94
CA LYS A 325 -12.96 14.70 -14.10
C LYS A 325 -12.53 16.08 -13.65
#